data_79163acf172368e8d54fdeb64502ee3a
#
_entry.id   79163acf172368e8d54fdeb64502ee3a
#
_cell.length_a   1.000
_cell.length_b   1.000
_cell.length_c   1.000
_cell.angle_alpha   90.00
_cell.angle_beta   90.00
_cell.angle_gamma   90.00
#
_symmetry.space_group_name_H-M   'P 1'
#
loop_
_entity.id
_entity.type
_entity.pdbx_description
1 polymer ?
#
loop_
_entity_poly.entity_id
_entity_poly.type
_entity_poly.pdbx_seq_one_letter_code
_entity_poly.pdbx_strand_id
1 'polypeptide(L)'
;MNRQPAEKAALNSAYAERRQKLANLQDLLIYQLKGISFYARHILDSGLNVDKSVVSFIENCLFTTLTNVNFNVDDHVHLLKQSQDIKNNLKNIVGTTDYITPSAAYELPETKADMLRDAPMAGIMYDKTLDPDIRSLRQTILYGLKGISAYGHQARELSYYSDNVDNFYIIALEAITDNTLTVEELIRLTLKTGDMAIEIMKKLDEANTTIYGNPSPHSVNVHIKKGPFIIVSGHDLKDLEMLLKQTEGLGINIYTHGEMLPSHGYEGLKKYKHLVGNFGGAWQDQQKQFDNLPGCILMTTNCLMRPRDTYKDRIYSTNVVGWDGIKYIEKKPDGEKDFSEIIKQSLELGGFTEEQEAKEILVGFGHEAALSHAGELVEAVKSKQIRHFFPDWWL
;
A
#
# COMPACT_ATOMS: atom_id res chain seq x y z
N MET A 1 -20.08 -20.80 16.87
CA MET A 1 -20.74 -21.97 16.24
C MET A 1 -19.66 -22.87 15.65
N ASN A 2 -19.60 -24.14 16.13
CA ASN A 2 -18.65 -25.13 15.60
C ASN A 2 -19.20 -25.64 14.24
N ARG A 3 -18.63 -25.14 13.13
CA ARG A 3 -18.93 -25.68 11.80
C ARG A 3 -18.38 -27.11 11.70
N GLN A 4 -19.11 -27.99 11.03
CA GLN A 4 -18.68 -29.38 10.83
C GLN A 4 -17.39 -29.45 9.99
N PRO A 5 -16.53 -30.46 10.17
CA PRO A 5 -15.24 -30.57 9.44
C PRO A 5 -15.37 -30.48 7.90
N ALA A 6 -16.43 -31.03 7.32
CA ALA A 6 -16.73 -30.96 5.90
C ALA A 6 -17.04 -29.52 5.43
N GLU A 7 -17.75 -28.73 6.24
CA GLU A 7 -18.03 -27.33 5.96
C GLU A 7 -16.78 -26.45 6.03
N LYS A 8 -15.88 -26.73 6.97
CA LYS A 8 -14.55 -26.09 7.03
C LYS A 8 -13.70 -26.42 5.81
N ALA A 9 -13.69 -27.67 5.37
CA ALA A 9 -12.94 -28.10 4.21
C ALA A 9 -13.44 -27.43 2.92
N ALA A 10 -14.76 -27.35 2.72
CA ALA A 10 -15.38 -26.68 1.59
C ALA A 10 -15.08 -25.19 1.57
N LEU A 11 -15.16 -24.50 2.72
CA LEU A 11 -14.81 -23.09 2.86
C LEU A 11 -13.34 -22.81 2.57
N ASN A 12 -12.44 -23.67 3.02
CA ASN A 12 -10.99 -23.55 2.75
C ASN A 12 -10.69 -23.77 1.27
N SER A 13 -11.35 -24.73 0.61
CA SER A 13 -11.21 -24.96 -0.83
C SER A 13 -11.70 -23.76 -1.64
N ALA A 14 -12.88 -23.24 -1.34
CA ALA A 14 -13.42 -22.05 -2.02
C ALA A 14 -12.53 -20.81 -1.81
N TYR A 15 -11.95 -20.67 -0.63
CA TYR A 15 -11.01 -19.58 -0.34
C TYR A 15 -9.70 -19.72 -1.12
N ALA A 16 -9.15 -20.93 -1.22
CA ALA A 16 -7.93 -21.21 -2.00
C ALA A 16 -8.16 -20.93 -3.50
N GLU A 17 -9.28 -21.40 -4.06
CA GLU A 17 -9.66 -21.12 -5.44
C GLU A 17 -9.80 -19.62 -5.73
N ARG A 18 -10.43 -18.88 -4.80
CA ARG A 18 -10.56 -17.43 -4.93
C ARG A 18 -9.20 -16.73 -4.90
N ARG A 19 -8.30 -17.14 -4.01
CA ARG A 19 -6.93 -16.60 -3.97
C ARG A 19 -6.17 -16.85 -5.27
N GLN A 20 -6.33 -18.04 -5.85
CA GLN A 20 -5.72 -18.35 -7.13
C GLN A 20 -6.27 -17.47 -8.27
N LYS A 21 -7.59 -17.27 -8.32
CA LYS A 21 -8.23 -16.36 -9.29
C LYS A 21 -7.70 -14.93 -9.15
N LEU A 22 -7.58 -14.46 -7.93
CA LEU A 22 -7.03 -13.13 -7.64
C LEU A 22 -5.56 -13.02 -8.08
N ALA A 23 -4.72 -13.97 -7.70
CA ALA A 23 -3.31 -13.98 -8.09
C ALA A 23 -3.15 -13.97 -9.62
N ASN A 24 -3.95 -14.76 -10.32
CA ASN A 24 -3.96 -14.79 -11.77
C ASN A 24 -4.33 -13.42 -12.38
N LEU A 25 -5.35 -12.72 -11.84
CA LEU A 25 -5.72 -11.39 -12.31
C LEU A 25 -4.65 -10.34 -11.97
N GLN A 26 -3.97 -10.46 -10.83
CA GLN A 26 -2.84 -9.61 -10.49
C GLN A 26 -1.67 -9.80 -11.45
N ASP A 27 -1.33 -11.03 -11.80
CA ASP A 27 -0.30 -11.33 -12.80
C ASP A 27 -0.70 -10.75 -14.17
N LEU A 28 -1.97 -10.89 -14.58
CA LEU A 28 -2.49 -10.33 -15.83
C LEU A 28 -2.44 -8.80 -15.82
N LEU A 29 -2.73 -8.16 -14.68
CA LEU A 29 -2.62 -6.72 -14.53
C LEU A 29 -1.16 -6.26 -14.70
N ILE A 30 -0.21 -6.93 -14.07
CA ILE A 30 1.22 -6.65 -14.28
C ILE A 30 1.60 -6.85 -15.76
N TYR A 31 1.06 -7.85 -16.43
CA TYR A 31 1.30 -8.06 -17.86
C TYR A 31 0.78 -6.91 -18.72
N GLN A 32 -0.39 -6.38 -18.39
CA GLN A 32 -0.93 -5.17 -19.02
C GLN A 32 -0.05 -3.94 -18.77
N LEU A 33 0.46 -3.75 -17.53
CA LEU A 33 1.36 -2.64 -17.22
C LEU A 33 2.65 -2.71 -18.05
N LYS A 34 3.19 -3.90 -18.29
CA LYS A 34 4.33 -4.09 -19.21
C LYS A 34 4.00 -3.61 -20.62
N GLY A 35 2.78 -3.92 -21.11
CA GLY A 35 2.30 -3.46 -22.42
C GLY A 35 2.10 -1.95 -22.49
N ILE A 36 1.57 -1.33 -21.44
CA ILE A 36 1.47 0.14 -21.30
C ILE A 36 2.88 0.74 -21.33
N SER A 37 3.81 0.18 -20.57
CA SER A 37 5.19 0.68 -20.45
C SER A 37 5.95 0.59 -21.78
N PHE A 38 5.67 -0.39 -22.63
CA PHE A 38 6.20 -0.46 -23.98
C PHE A 38 5.88 0.80 -24.81
N TYR A 39 4.61 1.19 -24.88
CA TYR A 39 4.22 2.40 -25.61
C TYR A 39 4.67 3.69 -24.92
N ALA A 40 4.57 3.73 -23.59
CA ALA A 40 5.05 4.87 -22.82
C ALA A 40 6.57 5.09 -22.99
N ARG A 41 7.36 4.02 -23.10
CA ARG A 41 8.79 4.08 -23.38
C ARG A 41 9.10 4.74 -24.73
N HIS A 42 8.35 4.41 -25.78
CA HIS A 42 8.50 5.04 -27.09
C HIS A 42 8.22 6.56 -27.06
N ILE A 43 7.28 7.00 -26.21
CA ILE A 43 7.02 8.42 -25.97
C ILE A 43 8.22 9.08 -25.29
N LEU A 44 8.78 8.47 -24.24
CA LEU A 44 9.97 8.99 -23.56
C LEU A 44 11.18 9.05 -24.48
N ASP A 45 11.40 8.01 -25.30
CA ASP A 45 12.55 7.93 -26.22
C ASP A 45 12.44 8.96 -27.37
N SER A 46 11.22 9.43 -27.69
CA SER A 46 11.01 10.57 -28.62
C SER A 46 11.21 11.94 -27.97
N GLY A 47 11.63 12.00 -26.71
CA GLY A 47 11.86 13.23 -25.96
C GLY A 47 10.59 13.91 -25.45
N LEU A 48 9.46 13.20 -25.48
CA LEU A 48 8.17 13.68 -24.94
C LEU A 48 7.93 13.15 -23.54
N ASN A 49 7.11 13.85 -22.77
CA ASN A 49 6.68 13.39 -21.44
C ASN A 49 5.45 12.49 -21.54
N VAL A 50 5.41 11.45 -20.74
CA VAL A 50 4.22 10.64 -20.52
C VAL A 50 3.30 11.37 -19.53
N ASP A 51 1.99 11.33 -19.78
CA ASP A 51 1.01 11.96 -18.91
C ASP A 51 1.11 11.41 -17.49
N LYS A 52 1.09 12.29 -16.49
CA LYS A 52 1.20 11.93 -15.07
C LYS A 52 0.08 10.99 -14.60
N SER A 53 -1.09 11.04 -15.25
CA SER A 53 -2.18 10.11 -14.94
C SER A 53 -1.85 8.66 -15.30
N VAL A 54 -1.10 8.44 -16.38
CA VAL A 54 -0.60 7.11 -16.79
C VAL A 54 0.38 6.58 -15.75
N VAL A 55 1.32 7.42 -15.31
CA VAL A 55 2.30 7.04 -14.28
C VAL A 55 1.63 6.73 -12.95
N SER A 56 0.70 7.58 -12.52
CA SER A 56 -0.09 7.37 -11.31
C SER A 56 -0.93 6.08 -11.39
N PHE A 57 -1.46 5.75 -12.56
CA PHE A 57 -2.17 4.49 -12.78
C PHE A 57 -1.22 3.28 -12.63
N ILE A 58 -0.02 3.32 -13.23
CA ILE A 58 1.00 2.28 -13.09
C ILE A 58 1.36 2.09 -11.61
N GLU A 59 1.65 3.18 -10.90
CA GLU A 59 1.98 3.19 -9.48
C GLU A 59 0.87 2.54 -8.64
N ASN A 60 -0.39 2.97 -8.82
CA ASN A 60 -1.53 2.44 -8.09
C ASN A 60 -1.77 0.95 -8.36
N CYS A 61 -1.63 0.51 -9.62
CA CYS A 61 -1.75 -0.89 -9.98
C CYS A 61 -0.64 -1.76 -9.37
N LEU A 62 0.61 -1.29 -9.39
CA LEU A 62 1.72 -1.97 -8.72
C LEU A 62 1.46 -2.11 -7.22
N PHE A 63 1.03 -1.03 -6.56
CA PHE A 63 0.71 -1.02 -5.14
C PHE A 63 -0.47 -1.94 -4.81
N THR A 64 -1.54 -1.93 -5.61
CA THR A 64 -2.71 -2.81 -5.46
C THR A 64 -2.31 -4.30 -5.41
N THR A 65 -1.24 -4.69 -6.12
CA THR A 65 -0.76 -6.08 -6.18
C THR A 65 0.25 -6.45 -5.08
N LEU A 66 0.55 -5.54 -4.13
CA LEU A 66 1.35 -5.87 -2.96
C LEU A 66 0.60 -6.80 -1.99
N THR A 67 1.35 -7.43 -1.09
CA THR A 67 0.76 -8.28 -0.06
C THR A 67 -0.17 -7.50 0.86
N ASN A 68 -1.32 -8.10 1.19
CA ASN A 68 -2.30 -7.56 2.15
C ASN A 68 -2.87 -6.17 1.79
N VAL A 69 -3.01 -5.87 0.51
CA VAL A 69 -3.58 -4.62 0.00
C VAL A 69 -4.99 -4.83 -0.54
N ASN A 70 -5.13 -5.41 -1.73
CA ASN A 70 -6.44 -5.57 -2.36
C ASN A 70 -6.74 -7.03 -2.68
N PHE A 71 -7.83 -7.50 -2.10
CA PHE A 71 -8.37 -8.85 -2.28
C PHE A 71 -9.71 -8.87 -3.01
N ASN A 72 -10.15 -7.72 -3.55
CA ASN A 72 -11.38 -7.61 -4.31
C ASN A 72 -11.13 -7.97 -5.77
N VAL A 73 -11.77 -9.04 -6.23
CA VAL A 73 -11.62 -9.54 -7.61
C VAL A 73 -12.20 -8.56 -8.63
N ASP A 74 -13.30 -7.88 -8.30
CA ASP A 74 -13.98 -6.97 -9.23
C ASP A 74 -13.20 -5.67 -9.41
N ASP A 75 -12.48 -5.19 -8.38
CA ASP A 75 -11.55 -4.07 -8.50
C ASP A 75 -10.44 -4.39 -9.52
N HIS A 76 -9.87 -5.60 -9.47
CA HIS A 76 -8.84 -6.02 -10.43
C HIS A 76 -9.38 -6.13 -11.87
N VAL A 77 -10.62 -6.59 -12.05
CA VAL A 77 -11.28 -6.58 -13.36
C VAL A 77 -11.47 -5.15 -13.87
N HIS A 78 -11.85 -4.22 -13.00
CA HIS A 78 -11.97 -2.80 -13.35
C HIS A 78 -10.62 -2.19 -13.76
N LEU A 79 -9.57 -2.41 -12.97
CA LEU A 79 -8.21 -1.95 -13.28
C LEU A 79 -7.68 -2.55 -14.60
N LEU A 80 -7.98 -3.82 -14.88
CA LEU A 80 -7.63 -4.46 -16.15
C LEU A 80 -8.29 -3.75 -17.34
N LYS A 81 -9.57 -3.42 -17.27
CA LYS A 81 -10.27 -2.68 -18.32
C LYS A 81 -9.68 -1.29 -18.53
N GLN A 82 -9.44 -0.55 -17.44
CA GLN A 82 -8.78 0.75 -17.52
C GLN A 82 -7.37 0.64 -18.13
N SER A 83 -6.62 -0.42 -17.80
CA SER A 83 -5.28 -0.64 -18.35
C SER A 83 -5.32 -0.84 -19.88
N GLN A 84 -6.35 -1.52 -20.40
CA GLN A 84 -6.54 -1.69 -21.84
C GLN A 84 -6.84 -0.36 -22.53
N ASP A 85 -7.70 0.47 -21.95
CA ASP A 85 -8.04 1.79 -22.49
C ASP A 85 -6.80 2.70 -22.54
N ILE A 86 -6.00 2.73 -21.46
CA ILE A 86 -4.74 3.49 -21.41
C ILE A 86 -3.77 2.98 -22.48
N LYS A 87 -3.61 1.65 -22.59
CA LYS A 87 -2.72 1.04 -23.58
C LYS A 87 -3.14 1.42 -25.01
N ASN A 88 -4.43 1.37 -25.32
CA ASN A 88 -4.97 1.76 -26.62
C ASN A 88 -4.71 3.24 -26.93
N ASN A 89 -4.88 4.13 -25.96
CA ASN A 89 -4.61 5.55 -26.11
C ASN A 89 -3.12 5.80 -26.42
N LEU A 90 -2.20 5.17 -25.67
CA LEU A 90 -0.76 5.29 -25.92
C LEU A 90 -0.36 4.69 -27.29
N LYS A 91 -0.94 3.55 -27.67
CA LYS A 91 -0.76 2.92 -28.98
C LYS A 91 -1.14 3.89 -30.13
N ASN A 92 -2.25 4.60 -29.98
CA ASN A 92 -2.68 5.59 -30.97
C ASN A 92 -1.73 6.80 -31.06
N ILE A 93 -1.13 7.21 -29.95
CA ILE A 93 -0.13 8.30 -29.92
C ILE A 93 1.17 7.86 -30.61
N VAL A 94 1.65 6.65 -30.29
CA VAL A 94 2.93 6.12 -30.82
C VAL A 94 2.81 5.71 -32.28
N GLY A 95 1.66 5.16 -32.70
CA GLY A 95 1.45 4.65 -34.04
C GLY A 95 2.18 3.34 -34.31
N THR A 96 2.78 3.20 -35.52
CA THR A 96 3.48 1.98 -35.92
C THR A 96 4.88 1.91 -35.34
N THR A 97 5.26 0.74 -34.82
CA THR A 97 6.59 0.44 -34.26
C THR A 97 7.28 -0.64 -35.07
N ASP A 98 8.61 -0.66 -35.09
CA ASP A 98 9.41 -1.67 -35.81
C ASP A 98 9.27 -3.06 -35.21
N TYR A 99 8.96 -3.15 -33.93
CA TYR A 99 8.66 -4.39 -33.21
C TYR A 99 7.56 -4.15 -32.17
N ILE A 100 6.98 -5.21 -31.66
CA ILE A 100 6.00 -5.17 -30.60
C ILE A 100 6.21 -6.34 -29.63
N THR A 101 6.22 -6.05 -28.34
CA THR A 101 6.32 -7.10 -27.32
C THR A 101 5.00 -7.88 -27.17
N PRO A 102 5.03 -9.14 -26.72
CA PRO A 102 3.80 -9.92 -26.50
C PRO A 102 2.80 -9.22 -25.57
N SER A 103 3.28 -8.52 -24.51
CA SER A 103 2.43 -7.78 -23.59
C SER A 103 1.78 -6.54 -24.23
N ALA A 104 2.50 -5.87 -25.14
CA ALA A 104 1.96 -4.72 -25.87
C ALA A 104 0.95 -5.14 -26.96
N ALA A 105 1.19 -6.31 -27.59
CA ALA A 105 0.29 -6.87 -28.59
C ALA A 105 -0.98 -7.52 -27.99
N TYR A 106 -0.95 -7.90 -26.72
CA TYR A 106 -2.06 -8.59 -26.07
C TYR A 106 -3.30 -7.67 -25.96
N GLU A 107 -4.43 -8.16 -26.42
CA GLU A 107 -5.72 -7.47 -26.27
C GLU A 107 -6.52 -8.16 -25.16
N LEU A 108 -6.95 -7.36 -24.19
CA LEU A 108 -7.70 -7.85 -23.04
C LEU A 108 -9.10 -8.31 -23.45
N PRO A 109 -9.54 -9.53 -23.11
CA PRO A 109 -10.91 -9.94 -23.38
C PRO A 109 -11.91 -9.16 -22.51
N GLU A 110 -13.15 -9.05 -23.00
CA GLU A 110 -14.19 -8.25 -22.36
C GLU A 110 -14.74 -8.87 -21.08
N THR A 111 -14.83 -10.22 -21.04
CA THR A 111 -15.46 -10.90 -19.91
C THR A 111 -14.46 -11.33 -18.84
N LYS A 112 -14.87 -11.25 -17.57
CA LYS A 112 -14.09 -11.75 -16.43
C LYS A 112 -13.70 -13.23 -16.60
N ALA A 113 -14.58 -14.05 -17.18
CA ALA A 113 -14.32 -15.47 -17.40
C ALA A 113 -13.17 -15.69 -18.39
N ASP A 114 -13.13 -14.89 -19.47
CA ASP A 114 -12.08 -14.97 -20.47
C ASP A 114 -10.77 -14.39 -19.92
N MET A 115 -10.81 -13.30 -19.14
CA MET A 115 -9.63 -12.79 -18.43
C MET A 115 -8.99 -13.86 -17.55
N LEU A 116 -9.81 -14.57 -16.76
CA LEU A 116 -9.33 -15.65 -15.89
C LEU A 116 -8.80 -16.86 -16.66
N ARG A 117 -9.34 -17.15 -17.85
CA ARG A 117 -8.82 -18.19 -18.74
C ARG A 117 -7.45 -17.82 -19.29
N ASP A 118 -7.24 -16.57 -19.67
CA ASP A 118 -6.00 -16.09 -20.28
C ASP A 118 -4.90 -15.80 -19.24
N ALA A 119 -5.28 -15.39 -18.04
CA ALA A 119 -4.37 -14.96 -16.98
C ALA A 119 -3.17 -15.89 -16.68
N PRO A 120 -3.27 -17.24 -16.77
CA PRO A 120 -2.13 -18.10 -16.55
C PRO A 120 -0.92 -17.83 -17.46
N MET A 121 -1.12 -17.23 -18.64
CA MET A 121 -0.02 -16.86 -19.55
C MET A 121 0.87 -15.75 -18.98
N ALA A 122 0.34 -14.94 -18.08
CA ALA A 122 1.07 -13.86 -17.42
C ALA A 122 1.84 -14.33 -16.17
N GLY A 123 1.62 -15.57 -15.75
CA GLY A 123 2.22 -16.15 -14.54
C GLY A 123 3.74 -16.29 -14.62
N ILE A 124 4.41 -16.11 -13.48
CA ILE A 124 5.87 -16.11 -13.35
C ILE A 124 6.52 -17.39 -13.96
N MET A 125 5.85 -18.52 -13.82
CA MET A 125 6.35 -19.84 -14.27
C MET A 125 5.77 -20.28 -15.63
N TYR A 126 5.11 -19.37 -16.37
CA TYR A 126 4.52 -19.71 -17.67
C TYR A 126 5.57 -20.09 -18.70
N ASP A 127 6.59 -19.24 -18.86
CA ASP A 127 7.74 -19.57 -19.72
C ASP A 127 8.73 -20.45 -18.94
N LYS A 128 8.67 -21.75 -19.20
CA LYS A 128 9.56 -22.74 -18.57
C LYS A 128 10.96 -22.77 -19.20
N THR A 129 11.16 -22.12 -20.35
CA THR A 129 12.44 -22.08 -21.07
C THR A 129 13.33 -20.96 -20.62
N LEU A 130 12.76 -19.95 -19.94
CA LEU A 130 13.50 -18.80 -19.41
C LEU A 130 14.50 -19.25 -18.35
N ASP A 131 15.74 -18.77 -18.49
CA ASP A 131 16.80 -19.00 -17.52
C ASP A 131 16.36 -18.62 -16.10
N PRO A 132 16.61 -19.49 -15.09
CA PRO A 132 16.17 -19.23 -13.70
C PRO A 132 16.73 -17.95 -13.09
N ASP A 133 17.98 -17.57 -13.41
CA ASP A 133 18.61 -16.37 -12.87
C ASP A 133 18.01 -15.12 -13.50
N ILE A 134 17.77 -15.12 -14.80
CA ILE A 134 17.05 -14.06 -15.52
C ILE A 134 15.65 -13.92 -14.94
N ARG A 135 14.91 -15.02 -14.73
CA ARG A 135 13.57 -15.00 -14.12
C ARG A 135 13.63 -14.37 -12.72
N SER A 136 14.57 -14.80 -11.89
CA SER A 136 14.72 -14.32 -10.51
C SER A 136 15.03 -12.82 -10.47
N LEU A 137 15.95 -12.35 -11.32
CA LEU A 137 16.29 -10.91 -11.41
C LEU A 137 15.10 -10.07 -11.87
N ARG A 138 14.36 -10.53 -12.90
CA ARG A 138 13.14 -9.83 -13.35
C ARG A 138 12.09 -9.72 -12.25
N GLN A 139 11.91 -10.78 -11.45
CA GLN A 139 10.98 -10.75 -10.31
C GLN A 139 11.50 -9.84 -9.19
N THR A 140 12.80 -9.82 -8.90
CA THR A 140 13.40 -8.94 -7.91
C THR A 140 13.16 -7.47 -8.27
N ILE A 141 13.37 -7.11 -9.54
CA ILE A 141 13.08 -5.77 -10.06
C ILE A 141 11.58 -5.45 -9.89
N LEU A 142 10.70 -6.35 -10.31
CA LEU A 142 9.25 -6.16 -10.19
C LEU A 142 8.81 -5.96 -8.74
N TYR A 143 9.32 -6.78 -7.81
CA TYR A 143 9.01 -6.61 -6.38
C TYR A 143 9.56 -5.30 -5.83
N GLY A 144 10.74 -4.87 -6.27
CA GLY A 144 11.26 -3.55 -5.96
C GLY A 144 10.36 -2.43 -6.44
N LEU A 145 9.86 -2.50 -7.69
CA LEU A 145 8.90 -1.53 -8.22
C LEU A 145 7.60 -1.48 -7.42
N LYS A 146 7.08 -2.64 -6.98
CA LYS A 146 5.92 -2.68 -6.09
C LYS A 146 6.19 -1.99 -4.75
N GLY A 147 7.38 -2.19 -4.15
CA GLY A 147 7.78 -1.48 -2.94
C GLY A 147 7.87 0.03 -3.15
N ILE A 148 8.54 0.46 -4.24
CA ILE A 148 8.63 1.88 -4.63
C ILE A 148 7.24 2.49 -4.78
N SER A 149 6.29 1.76 -5.39
CA SER A 149 4.92 2.25 -5.64
C SER A 149 4.13 2.53 -4.36
N ALA A 150 4.36 1.79 -3.29
CA ALA A 150 3.70 2.04 -2.00
C ALA A 150 4.14 3.38 -1.40
N TYR A 151 5.43 3.67 -1.41
CA TYR A 151 5.96 4.95 -0.93
C TYR A 151 5.63 6.11 -1.90
N GLY A 152 5.68 5.85 -3.22
CA GLY A 152 5.31 6.81 -4.25
C GLY A 152 3.87 7.26 -4.14
N HIS A 153 2.95 6.32 -3.95
CA HIS A 153 1.53 6.62 -3.74
C HIS A 153 1.32 7.55 -2.54
N GLN A 154 1.91 7.23 -1.37
CA GLN A 154 1.77 8.05 -0.17
C GLN A 154 2.38 9.45 -0.35
N ALA A 155 3.54 9.56 -0.99
CA ALA A 155 4.16 10.84 -1.30
C ALA A 155 3.30 11.67 -2.27
N ARG A 156 2.76 11.02 -3.32
CA ARG A 156 1.89 11.66 -4.32
C ARG A 156 0.57 12.15 -3.73
N GLU A 157 0.00 11.44 -2.77
CA GLU A 157 -1.17 11.92 -2.01
C GLU A 157 -0.91 13.26 -1.32
N LEU A 158 0.34 13.52 -0.94
CA LEU A 158 0.82 14.77 -0.36
C LEU A 158 1.37 15.75 -1.41
N SER A 159 1.19 15.48 -2.72
CA SER A 159 1.69 16.28 -3.86
C SER A 159 3.22 16.28 -4.01
N TYR A 160 3.90 15.27 -3.46
CA TYR A 160 5.33 15.03 -3.64
C TYR A 160 5.54 13.83 -4.57
N TYR A 161 6.45 13.99 -5.54
CA TYR A 161 6.81 12.94 -6.51
C TYR A 161 8.21 13.18 -7.05
N SER A 162 8.74 12.22 -7.79
CA SER A 162 10.02 12.34 -8.51
C SER A 162 9.84 11.92 -9.95
N ASP A 163 10.20 12.79 -10.89
CA ASP A 163 10.17 12.47 -12.32
C ASP A 163 11.14 11.32 -12.68
N ASN A 164 12.24 11.16 -11.93
CA ASN A 164 13.15 10.03 -12.11
C ASN A 164 12.47 8.71 -11.78
N VAL A 165 11.74 8.65 -10.65
CA VAL A 165 10.99 7.46 -10.23
C VAL A 165 9.83 7.19 -11.17
N ASP A 166 9.10 8.24 -11.57
CA ASP A 166 8.01 8.15 -12.51
C ASP A 166 8.44 7.54 -13.84
N ASN A 167 9.54 8.02 -14.42
CA ASN A 167 10.09 7.48 -15.64
C ASN A 167 10.66 6.06 -15.44
N PHE A 168 11.22 5.79 -14.26
CA PHE A 168 11.79 4.49 -13.96
C PHE A 168 10.76 3.37 -13.91
N TYR A 169 9.53 3.61 -13.47
CA TYR A 169 8.45 2.60 -13.58
C TYR A 169 8.29 2.13 -15.03
N ILE A 170 8.25 3.06 -15.97
CA ILE A 170 8.09 2.78 -17.41
C ILE A 170 9.28 2.00 -17.92
N ILE A 171 10.49 2.52 -17.68
CA ILE A 171 11.76 1.93 -18.15
C ILE A 171 11.94 0.51 -17.62
N ALA A 172 11.73 0.30 -16.33
CA ALA A 172 11.97 -1.00 -15.70
C ALA A 172 10.91 -2.04 -16.06
N LEU A 173 9.61 -1.66 -16.14
CA LEU A 173 8.55 -2.56 -16.56
C LEU A 173 8.70 -3.01 -18.02
N GLU A 174 9.16 -2.14 -18.91
CA GLU A 174 9.47 -2.50 -20.28
C GLU A 174 10.69 -3.40 -20.33
N ALA A 175 11.81 -3.01 -19.68
CA ALA A 175 13.07 -3.74 -19.68
C ALA A 175 12.95 -5.19 -19.19
N ILE A 176 12.11 -5.47 -18.17
CA ILE A 176 11.89 -6.85 -17.71
C ILE A 176 11.13 -7.74 -18.70
N THR A 177 10.69 -7.20 -19.85
CA THR A 177 10.13 -7.98 -20.97
C THR A 177 11.15 -8.27 -22.06
N ASP A 178 12.28 -7.58 -22.08
CA ASP A 178 13.31 -7.71 -23.11
C ASP A 178 14.13 -8.98 -22.89
N ASN A 179 14.02 -9.94 -23.84
CA ASN A 179 14.75 -11.20 -23.80
C ASN A 179 16.21 -11.08 -24.25
N THR A 180 16.66 -9.92 -24.70
CA THR A 180 18.05 -9.67 -25.09
C THR A 180 18.94 -9.24 -23.95
N LEU A 181 18.35 -8.78 -22.82
CA LEU A 181 19.11 -8.33 -21.65
C LEU A 181 19.88 -9.48 -21.01
N THR A 182 21.16 -9.22 -20.76
CA THR A 182 22.06 -10.14 -20.07
C THR A 182 21.82 -10.13 -18.56
N VAL A 183 22.37 -11.11 -17.85
CA VAL A 183 22.33 -11.19 -16.37
C VAL A 183 22.97 -9.92 -15.75
N GLU A 184 24.11 -9.47 -16.32
CA GLU A 184 24.81 -8.28 -15.82
C GLU A 184 23.98 -6.99 -15.98
N GLU A 185 23.22 -6.88 -17.07
CA GLU A 185 22.31 -5.74 -17.29
C GLU A 185 21.15 -5.76 -16.32
N LEU A 186 20.57 -6.94 -16.06
CA LEU A 186 19.51 -7.09 -15.07
C LEU A 186 20.02 -6.84 -13.64
N ILE A 187 21.26 -7.21 -13.30
CA ILE A 187 21.86 -6.86 -12.01
C ILE A 187 21.99 -5.32 -11.89
N ARG A 188 22.49 -4.63 -12.94
CA ARG A 188 22.55 -3.15 -12.92
C ARG A 188 21.16 -2.53 -12.74
N LEU A 189 20.14 -3.07 -13.41
CA LEU A 189 18.76 -2.58 -13.27
C LEU A 189 18.21 -2.85 -11.86
N THR A 190 18.56 -4.00 -11.25
CA THR A 190 18.21 -4.31 -9.86
C THR A 190 18.81 -3.30 -8.88
N LEU A 191 20.09 -2.97 -9.04
CA LEU A 191 20.75 -1.95 -8.22
C LEU A 191 20.11 -0.56 -8.44
N LYS A 192 19.79 -0.22 -9.69
CA LYS A 192 19.08 1.03 -10.00
C LYS A 192 17.69 1.08 -9.38
N THR A 193 17.00 -0.06 -9.27
CA THR A 193 15.73 -0.15 -8.53
C THR A 193 15.92 0.23 -7.06
N GLY A 194 17.03 -0.20 -6.44
CA GLY A 194 17.41 0.21 -5.08
C GLY A 194 17.64 1.73 -4.96
N ASP A 195 18.34 2.35 -5.94
CA ASP A 195 18.53 3.81 -5.95
C ASP A 195 17.19 4.56 -5.99
N MET A 196 16.24 4.08 -6.82
CA MET A 196 14.92 4.70 -6.93
C MET A 196 14.09 4.49 -5.67
N ALA A 197 14.26 3.36 -4.98
CA ALA A 197 13.63 3.14 -3.68
C ALA A 197 14.13 4.15 -2.63
N ILE A 198 15.43 4.41 -2.59
CA ILE A 198 16.01 5.45 -1.70
C ILE A 198 15.45 6.84 -2.07
N GLU A 199 15.37 7.16 -3.37
CA GLU A 199 14.87 8.46 -3.83
C GLU A 199 13.42 8.69 -3.40
N ILE A 200 12.54 7.71 -3.60
CA ILE A 200 11.12 7.88 -3.23
C ILE A 200 10.90 7.88 -1.71
N MET A 201 11.67 7.08 -0.95
CA MET A 201 11.63 7.13 0.51
C MET A 201 12.04 8.52 1.05
N LYS A 202 13.07 9.14 0.46
CA LYS A 202 13.45 10.54 0.78
C LYS A 202 12.31 11.51 0.46
N LYS A 203 11.62 11.32 -0.67
CA LYS A 203 10.47 12.17 -1.04
C LYS A 203 9.31 12.02 -0.07
N LEU A 204 9.02 10.81 0.39
CA LEU A 204 7.98 10.59 1.39
C LEU A 204 8.35 11.20 2.74
N ASP A 205 9.61 11.05 3.17
CA ASP A 205 10.10 11.68 4.39
C ASP A 205 10.02 13.21 4.32
N GLU A 206 10.47 13.81 3.20
CA GLU A 206 10.34 15.24 2.92
C GLU A 206 8.88 15.70 2.98
N ALA A 207 7.94 14.94 2.38
CA ALA A 207 6.52 15.25 2.39
C ALA A 207 5.96 15.23 3.82
N ASN A 208 6.19 14.14 4.54
CA ASN A 208 5.66 13.95 5.88
C ASN A 208 6.23 14.99 6.87
N THR A 209 7.54 15.22 6.85
CA THR A 209 8.19 16.15 7.77
C THR A 209 7.87 17.62 7.45
N THR A 210 7.69 17.97 6.17
CA THR A 210 7.27 19.32 5.76
C THR A 210 5.84 19.62 6.18
N ILE A 211 4.92 18.65 6.03
CA ILE A 211 3.48 18.87 6.27
C ILE A 211 3.14 18.70 7.74
N TYR A 212 3.70 17.69 8.40
CA TYR A 212 3.34 17.31 9.76
C TYR A 212 4.39 17.67 10.81
N GLY A 213 5.55 18.20 10.40
CA GLY A 213 6.70 18.46 11.27
C GLY A 213 7.55 17.22 11.51
N ASN A 214 8.77 17.42 12.03
CA ASN A 214 9.64 16.31 12.40
C ASN A 214 9.07 15.52 13.58
N PRO A 215 9.10 14.17 13.53
CA PRO A 215 8.70 13.36 14.67
C PRO A 215 9.56 13.67 15.90
N SER A 216 8.89 13.91 17.02
CA SER A 216 9.55 14.11 18.32
C SER A 216 9.02 13.12 19.36
N PRO A 217 9.83 12.76 20.38
CA PRO A 217 9.44 11.81 21.40
C PRO A 217 8.08 12.15 22.02
N HIS A 218 7.15 11.21 21.99
CA HIS A 218 5.79 11.37 22.46
C HIS A 218 5.30 10.10 23.16
N SER A 219 4.59 10.29 24.28
CA SER A 219 3.96 9.19 25.02
C SER A 219 2.60 8.87 24.43
N VAL A 220 2.36 7.61 24.10
CA VAL A 220 1.14 7.13 23.45
C VAL A 220 0.47 6.09 24.36
N ASN A 221 -0.79 6.33 24.70
CA ASN A 221 -1.60 5.37 25.44
C ASN A 221 -1.97 4.16 24.54
N VAL A 222 -1.79 2.95 25.07
CA VAL A 222 -2.15 1.69 24.39
C VAL A 222 -3.34 0.97 25.00
N HIS A 223 -4.05 1.61 25.94
CA HIS A 223 -5.26 1.11 26.55
C HIS A 223 -6.50 1.87 26.08
N ILE A 224 -7.67 1.27 26.26
CA ILE A 224 -8.94 1.81 25.78
C ILE A 224 -9.48 2.96 26.65
N LYS A 225 -10.14 3.92 26.00
CA LYS A 225 -10.95 4.97 26.60
C LYS A 225 -12.42 4.72 26.35
N LYS A 226 -13.27 5.09 27.29
CA LYS A 226 -14.72 5.04 27.14
C LYS A 226 -15.22 5.94 26.00
N GLY A 227 -16.23 5.50 25.27
CA GLY A 227 -16.94 6.26 24.24
C GLY A 227 -16.79 5.70 22.83
N PRO A 228 -17.48 6.33 21.85
CA PRO A 228 -17.37 5.97 20.44
C PRO A 228 -15.95 6.07 19.92
N PHE A 229 -15.58 5.22 18.98
CA PHE A 229 -14.22 5.26 18.43
C PHE A 229 -14.14 4.76 16.99
N ILE A 230 -13.08 5.22 16.30
CA ILE A 230 -12.64 4.71 15.01
C ILE A 230 -11.16 4.31 15.15
N ILE A 231 -10.83 3.10 14.69
CA ILE A 231 -9.45 2.61 14.57
C ILE A 231 -8.98 2.86 13.15
N VAL A 232 -7.81 3.49 12.98
CA VAL A 232 -7.19 3.75 11.68
C VAL A 232 -5.96 2.89 11.54
N SER A 233 -5.92 2.04 10.52
CA SER A 233 -4.80 1.15 10.22
C SER A 233 -4.26 1.40 8.81
N GLY A 234 -2.98 1.15 8.60
CA GLY A 234 -2.26 1.41 7.37
C GLY A 234 -1.14 2.42 7.58
N HIS A 235 -0.86 3.28 6.57
CA HIS A 235 0.31 4.16 6.58
C HIS A 235 0.00 5.58 6.13
N ASP A 236 -1.19 5.87 5.60
CA ASP A 236 -1.52 7.16 4.99
C ASP A 236 -1.84 8.21 6.04
N LEU A 237 -0.91 9.17 6.24
CA LEU A 237 -1.06 10.25 7.21
C LEU A 237 -2.08 11.30 6.77
N LYS A 238 -2.30 11.48 5.45
CA LYS A 238 -3.30 12.41 4.93
C LYS A 238 -4.71 11.93 5.26
N ASP A 239 -4.98 10.64 5.09
CA ASP A 239 -6.27 10.06 5.47
C ASP A 239 -6.53 10.18 6.98
N LEU A 240 -5.50 9.92 7.79
CA LEU A 240 -5.60 10.11 9.23
C LEU A 240 -5.92 11.57 9.57
N GLU A 241 -5.22 12.53 8.97
CA GLU A 241 -5.49 13.96 9.21
C GLU A 241 -6.89 14.38 8.76
N MET A 242 -7.33 13.94 7.58
CA MET A 242 -8.69 14.24 7.08
C MET A 242 -9.77 13.68 8.03
N LEU A 243 -9.59 12.46 8.54
CA LEU A 243 -10.49 11.89 9.53
C LEU A 243 -10.47 12.68 10.84
N LEU A 244 -9.27 13.03 11.33
CA LEU A 244 -9.11 13.84 12.55
C LEU A 244 -9.82 15.19 12.42
N LYS A 245 -9.70 15.89 11.28
CA LYS A 245 -10.42 17.15 11.02
C LYS A 245 -11.94 16.96 11.06
N GLN A 246 -12.46 15.89 10.45
CA GLN A 246 -13.90 15.66 10.37
C GLN A 246 -14.50 15.11 11.68
N THR A 247 -13.71 14.59 12.59
CA THR A 247 -14.16 14.07 13.89
C THR A 247 -13.92 15.02 15.05
N GLU A 248 -13.26 16.15 14.81
CA GLU A 248 -12.96 17.14 15.87
C GLU A 248 -14.24 17.67 16.52
N GLY A 249 -14.31 17.61 17.85
CA GLY A 249 -15.46 18.08 18.62
C GLY A 249 -16.69 17.15 18.62
N LEU A 250 -16.64 16.00 17.93
CA LEU A 250 -17.78 15.06 17.86
C LEU A 250 -17.81 14.03 19.01
N GLY A 251 -16.83 14.04 19.92
CA GLY A 251 -16.77 13.10 21.03
C GLY A 251 -16.35 11.67 20.61
N ILE A 252 -15.72 11.52 19.46
CA ILE A 252 -15.22 10.24 18.95
C ILE A 252 -13.73 10.13 19.27
N ASN A 253 -13.31 9.01 19.83
CA ASN A 253 -11.91 8.66 20.06
C ASN A 253 -11.31 8.08 18.77
N ILE A 254 -10.16 8.59 18.34
CA ILE A 254 -9.42 8.03 17.21
C ILE A 254 -8.21 7.25 17.76
N TYR A 255 -8.09 6.01 17.32
CA TYR A 255 -6.93 5.15 17.60
C TYR A 255 -6.19 4.86 16.32
N THR A 256 -4.88 4.81 16.39
CA THR A 256 -4.07 4.15 15.36
C THR A 256 -3.99 2.65 15.63
N HIS A 257 -3.56 1.87 14.63
CA HIS A 257 -3.32 0.44 14.76
C HIS A 257 -2.10 0.03 13.92
N GLY A 258 -1.32 -0.93 14.44
CA GLY A 258 -0.17 -1.49 13.73
C GLY A 258 0.85 -0.44 13.35
N GLU A 259 1.22 -0.39 12.08
CA GLU A 259 2.28 0.49 11.55
C GLU A 259 1.89 1.97 11.43
N MET A 260 0.65 2.33 11.78
CA MET A 260 0.24 3.73 11.95
C MET A 260 0.73 4.34 13.28
N LEU A 261 1.21 3.55 14.24
CA LEU A 261 1.69 4.01 15.55
C LEU A 261 2.69 5.19 15.48
N PRO A 262 3.68 5.22 14.55
CA PRO A 262 4.63 6.33 14.45
C PRO A 262 3.99 7.70 14.17
N SER A 263 2.76 7.75 13.64
CA SER A 263 2.03 9.00 13.36
C SER A 263 1.87 9.90 14.58
N HIS A 264 1.83 9.32 15.78
CA HIS A 264 1.74 10.06 17.05
C HIS A 264 2.99 10.93 17.34
N GLY A 265 4.11 10.68 16.68
CA GLY A 265 5.33 11.48 16.83
C GLY A 265 5.26 12.83 16.10
N TYR A 266 4.38 12.98 15.10
CA TYR A 266 4.30 14.19 14.30
C TYR A 266 3.51 15.30 14.98
N GLU A 267 4.10 16.52 15.08
CA GLU A 267 3.48 17.68 15.72
C GLU A 267 2.14 18.05 15.08
N GLY A 268 2.04 17.95 13.76
CA GLY A 268 0.83 18.25 12.99
C GLY A 268 -0.35 17.32 13.29
N LEU A 269 -0.08 16.11 13.82
CA LEU A 269 -1.11 15.12 14.13
C LEU A 269 -1.41 15.05 15.63
N LYS A 270 -0.40 15.07 16.50
CA LYS A 270 -0.61 14.99 17.96
C LYS A 270 -1.31 16.20 18.58
N LYS A 271 -1.48 17.30 17.82
CA LYS A 271 -2.30 18.43 18.24
C LYS A 271 -3.79 18.07 18.43
N TYR A 272 -4.29 17.04 17.74
CA TYR A 272 -5.66 16.59 17.85
C TYR A 272 -5.87 15.77 19.12
N LYS A 273 -6.53 16.35 20.13
CA LYS A 273 -6.69 15.73 21.46
C LYS A 273 -7.51 14.44 21.49
N HIS A 274 -8.32 14.22 20.46
CA HIS A 274 -9.11 13.00 20.27
C HIS A 274 -8.37 11.90 19.50
N LEU A 275 -7.13 12.12 19.07
CA LEU A 275 -6.17 11.07 18.72
C LEU A 275 -5.62 10.50 20.03
N VAL A 276 -6.34 9.53 20.61
CA VAL A 276 -6.20 9.17 22.04
C VAL A 276 -5.17 8.09 22.30
N GLY A 277 -4.72 7.36 21.29
CA GLY A 277 -3.73 6.31 21.49
C GLY A 277 -3.65 5.30 20.35
N ASN A 278 -2.98 4.20 20.60
CA ASN A 278 -2.85 3.08 19.65
C ASN A 278 -3.59 1.85 20.18
N PHE A 279 -4.39 1.22 19.35
CA PHE A 279 -5.16 0.03 19.67
C PHE A 279 -4.50 -1.22 19.11
N GLY A 280 -4.35 -2.23 19.96
CA GLY A 280 -3.82 -3.53 19.55
C GLY A 280 -2.32 -3.52 19.27
N GLY A 281 -1.89 -4.45 18.43
CA GLY A 281 -0.49 -4.71 18.09
C GLY A 281 -0.27 -4.91 16.60
N ALA A 282 0.46 -5.97 16.24
CA ALA A 282 0.82 -6.26 14.86
C ALA A 282 -0.39 -6.67 13.99
N TRP A 283 -0.28 -6.43 12.69
CA TRP A 283 -1.35 -6.70 11.71
C TRP A 283 -1.81 -8.17 11.67
N GLN A 284 -0.95 -9.11 12.01
CA GLN A 284 -1.27 -10.54 12.07
C GLN A 284 -2.39 -10.85 13.07
N ASP A 285 -2.54 -10.04 14.10
CA ASP A 285 -3.52 -10.22 15.17
C ASP A 285 -4.88 -9.53 14.88
N GLN A 286 -5.04 -8.84 13.76
CA GLN A 286 -6.27 -8.09 13.41
C GLN A 286 -7.54 -8.90 13.61
N GLN A 287 -7.58 -10.14 13.12
CA GLN A 287 -8.77 -10.98 13.22
C GLN A 287 -9.18 -11.29 14.67
N LYS A 288 -8.24 -11.25 15.61
CA LYS A 288 -8.48 -11.44 17.04
C LYS A 288 -8.81 -10.10 17.71
N GLN A 289 -8.06 -9.07 17.37
CA GLN A 289 -8.17 -7.76 18.00
C GLN A 289 -9.44 -7.01 17.57
N PHE A 290 -9.88 -7.18 16.31
CA PHE A 290 -11.09 -6.53 15.80
C PHE A 290 -12.38 -7.34 16.04
N ASP A 291 -12.25 -8.54 16.62
CA ASP A 291 -13.39 -9.42 16.86
C ASP A 291 -14.38 -8.78 17.86
N ASN A 292 -15.64 -8.63 17.44
CA ASN A 292 -16.74 -8.05 18.23
C ASN A 292 -16.47 -6.62 18.78
N LEU A 293 -15.55 -5.84 18.20
CA LEU A 293 -15.34 -4.46 18.61
C LEU A 293 -16.61 -3.61 18.48
N PRO A 294 -16.96 -2.78 19.48
CA PRO A 294 -18.11 -1.87 19.42
C PRO A 294 -17.76 -0.53 18.72
N GLY A 295 -16.96 -0.54 17.67
CA GLY A 295 -16.51 0.64 16.93
C GLY A 295 -16.19 0.33 15.48
N CYS A 296 -15.80 1.34 14.72
CA CYS A 296 -15.47 1.22 13.30
C CYS A 296 -13.96 1.13 13.06
N ILE A 297 -13.59 0.60 11.89
CA ILE A 297 -12.20 0.43 11.46
C ILE A 297 -12.05 1.04 10.07
N LEU A 298 -11.02 1.88 9.87
CA LEU A 298 -10.62 2.43 8.59
C LEU A 298 -9.28 1.85 8.18
N MET A 299 -9.23 1.20 7.02
CA MET A 299 -8.01 0.69 6.39
C MET A 299 -7.59 1.66 5.29
N THR A 300 -6.46 2.33 5.47
CA THR A 300 -5.98 3.37 4.54
C THR A 300 -5.04 2.81 3.47
N THR A 301 -4.22 1.82 3.82
CA THR A 301 -3.29 1.13 2.93
C THR A 301 -3.24 -0.36 3.27
N ASN A 302 -2.14 -1.08 2.95
CA ASN A 302 -1.90 -2.41 3.51
C ASN A 302 -1.81 -2.26 5.06
N CYS A 303 -1.88 -3.18 5.83
CA CYS A 303 -1.93 -4.58 5.99
C CYS A 303 -3.37 -5.09 6.24
N LEU A 304 -4.18 -5.22 5.24
CA LEU A 304 -5.53 -5.78 5.40
C LEU A 304 -5.46 -7.30 5.57
N MET A 305 -6.07 -7.80 6.64
CA MET A 305 -6.36 -9.22 6.82
C MET A 305 -7.80 -9.53 6.41
N ARG A 306 -8.10 -10.81 6.10
CA ARG A 306 -9.48 -11.23 5.83
C ARG A 306 -10.42 -10.80 6.96
N PRO A 307 -11.38 -9.89 6.70
CA PRO A 307 -12.35 -9.50 7.71
C PRO A 307 -13.22 -10.69 8.16
N ARG A 308 -13.48 -10.80 9.47
CA ARG A 308 -14.45 -11.76 10.00
C ARG A 308 -15.86 -11.19 9.94
N ASP A 309 -16.84 -12.08 9.88
CA ASP A 309 -18.27 -11.70 9.86
C ASP A 309 -18.66 -10.87 11.09
N THR A 310 -17.92 -10.99 12.18
CA THR A 310 -18.17 -10.27 13.45
C THR A 310 -17.86 -8.78 13.42
N TYR A 311 -17.11 -8.29 12.40
CA TYR A 311 -16.78 -6.87 12.22
C TYR A 311 -16.79 -6.42 10.75
N LYS A 312 -17.14 -7.28 9.81
CA LYS A 312 -17.09 -6.97 8.38
C LYS A 312 -18.00 -5.79 7.98
N ASP A 313 -19.09 -5.60 8.68
CA ASP A 313 -20.06 -4.50 8.49
C ASP A 313 -19.57 -3.14 9.03
N ARG A 314 -18.45 -3.12 9.76
CA ARG A 314 -17.86 -1.95 10.43
C ARG A 314 -16.45 -1.62 9.98
N ILE A 315 -15.94 -2.34 8.99
CA ILE A 315 -14.65 -2.07 8.36
C ILE A 315 -14.86 -1.32 7.04
N TYR A 316 -14.11 -0.26 6.91
CA TYR A 316 -14.06 0.60 5.73
C TYR A 316 -12.67 0.57 5.12
N SER A 317 -12.58 0.70 3.82
CA SER A 317 -11.31 0.87 3.11
C SER A 317 -11.33 2.11 2.24
N THR A 318 -10.16 2.55 1.84
CA THR A 318 -9.95 3.66 0.90
C THR A 318 -8.70 3.42 0.07
N ASN A 319 -8.36 4.31 -0.86
CA ASN A 319 -7.20 4.20 -1.75
C ASN A 319 -7.23 2.89 -2.55
N VAL A 320 -6.13 2.14 -2.53
CA VAL A 320 -5.98 0.88 -3.26
C VAL A 320 -6.40 -0.35 -2.44
N VAL A 321 -6.86 -0.15 -1.20
CA VAL A 321 -7.23 -1.26 -0.31
C VAL A 321 -8.62 -1.78 -0.62
N GLY A 322 -8.77 -3.09 -0.74
CA GLY A 322 -10.06 -3.67 -1.08
C GLY A 322 -10.27 -5.09 -0.55
N TRP A 323 -11.52 -5.37 -0.18
CA TRP A 323 -12.03 -6.70 0.12
C TRP A 323 -13.50 -6.78 -0.28
N ASP A 324 -13.96 -7.92 -0.78
CA ASP A 324 -15.36 -8.06 -1.19
C ASP A 324 -16.34 -7.83 -0.04
N GLY A 325 -17.27 -6.90 -0.26
CA GLY A 325 -18.36 -6.60 0.64
C GLY A 325 -17.96 -5.87 1.91
N ILE A 326 -16.78 -5.24 1.96
CA ILE A 326 -16.51 -4.13 2.89
C ILE A 326 -16.91 -2.81 2.24
N LYS A 327 -17.12 -1.80 3.07
CA LYS A 327 -17.48 -0.46 2.61
C LYS A 327 -16.23 0.25 2.08
N TYR A 328 -16.39 1.05 1.04
CA TYR A 328 -15.31 1.79 0.42
C TYR A 328 -15.58 3.30 0.46
N ILE A 329 -14.58 4.07 0.83
CA ILE A 329 -14.64 5.54 0.87
C ILE A 329 -13.87 6.08 -0.32
N GLU A 330 -14.61 6.67 -1.26
CA GLU A 330 -14.04 7.21 -2.48
C GLU A 330 -13.34 8.56 -2.24
N LYS A 331 -12.29 8.79 -3.02
CA LYS A 331 -11.62 10.08 -3.13
C LYS A 331 -12.37 10.95 -4.14
N LYS A 332 -12.77 12.15 -3.72
CA LYS A 332 -13.42 13.13 -4.58
C LYS A 332 -12.43 13.76 -5.56
N PRO A 333 -12.92 14.42 -6.65
CA PRO A 333 -12.04 15.09 -7.62
C PRO A 333 -11.13 16.18 -7.03
N ASP A 334 -11.53 16.79 -5.91
CA ASP A 334 -10.74 17.78 -5.16
C ASP A 334 -9.66 17.15 -4.26
N GLY A 335 -9.59 15.81 -4.22
CA GLY A 335 -8.64 15.05 -3.40
C GLY A 335 -9.12 14.76 -1.98
N GLU A 336 -10.28 15.29 -1.57
CA GLU A 336 -10.87 15.07 -0.25
C GLU A 336 -11.67 13.76 -0.19
N LYS A 337 -11.87 13.26 1.03
CA LYS A 337 -12.70 12.08 1.31
C LYS A 337 -13.78 12.43 2.31
N ASP A 338 -14.94 11.81 2.17
CA ASP A 338 -16.07 12.00 3.06
C ASP A 338 -16.18 10.83 4.04
N PHE A 339 -15.86 11.09 5.29
CA PHE A 339 -15.92 10.10 6.37
C PHE A 339 -17.26 10.11 7.13
N SER A 340 -18.27 10.80 6.65
CA SER A 340 -19.56 10.98 7.36
C SER A 340 -20.23 9.63 7.68
N GLU A 341 -20.14 8.64 6.81
CA GLU A 341 -20.77 7.32 7.04
C GLU A 341 -20.11 6.55 8.18
N ILE A 342 -18.76 6.46 8.21
CA ILE A 342 -18.03 5.78 9.29
C ILE A 342 -18.18 6.53 10.61
N ILE A 343 -18.22 7.86 10.59
CA ILE A 343 -18.45 8.73 11.75
C ILE A 343 -19.84 8.44 12.34
N LYS A 344 -20.88 8.47 11.51
CA LYS A 344 -22.25 8.16 11.93
C LYS A 344 -22.34 6.77 12.55
N GLN A 345 -21.82 5.75 11.87
CA GLN A 345 -21.87 4.38 12.39
C GLN A 345 -21.10 4.24 13.71
N SER A 346 -19.97 4.91 13.87
CA SER A 346 -19.21 4.90 15.12
C SER A 346 -20.01 5.48 16.30
N LEU A 347 -20.73 6.60 16.08
CA LEU A 347 -21.61 7.20 17.08
C LEU A 347 -22.78 6.28 17.44
N GLU A 348 -23.39 5.62 16.47
CA GLU A 348 -24.50 4.68 16.68
C GLU A 348 -24.07 3.44 17.47
N LEU A 349 -22.84 2.96 17.30
CA LEU A 349 -22.28 1.82 18.03
C LEU A 349 -21.96 2.16 19.51
N GLY A 350 -21.73 3.44 19.85
CA GLY A 350 -21.51 3.93 21.20
C GLY A 350 -20.14 3.63 21.81
N GLY A 351 -19.37 2.71 21.25
CA GLY A 351 -17.99 2.45 21.65
C GLY A 351 -17.80 1.68 22.96
N PHE A 352 -16.63 1.84 23.57
CA PHE A 352 -16.32 1.19 24.84
C PHE A 352 -17.14 1.77 25.99
N THR A 353 -17.68 0.89 26.85
CA THR A 353 -18.47 1.27 28.04
C THR A 353 -17.59 1.56 29.25
N GLU A 354 -16.36 1.08 29.24
CA GLU A 354 -15.38 1.21 30.32
C GLU A 354 -14.09 1.83 29.81
N GLU A 355 -13.29 2.36 30.74
CA GLU A 355 -11.96 2.90 30.51
C GLU A 355 -10.95 2.06 31.28
N GLN A 356 -9.79 1.79 30.69
CA GLN A 356 -8.68 1.12 31.34
C GLN A 356 -7.69 2.16 31.87
N GLU A 357 -6.97 1.82 32.93
CA GLU A 357 -5.84 2.62 33.40
C GLU A 357 -4.83 2.80 32.25
N ALA A 358 -4.38 4.02 32.04
CA ALA A 358 -3.50 4.34 30.93
C ALA A 358 -2.17 3.58 31.03
N LYS A 359 -1.78 2.95 29.92
CA LYS A 359 -0.45 2.36 29.75
C LYS A 359 0.21 3.03 28.56
N GLU A 360 1.37 3.59 28.77
CA GLU A 360 2.05 4.43 27.78
C GLU A 360 3.30 3.75 27.22
N ILE A 361 3.55 4.02 25.96
CA ILE A 361 4.79 3.69 25.25
C ILE A 361 5.33 4.95 24.58
N LEU A 362 6.64 5.03 24.40
CA LEU A 362 7.29 6.15 23.73
C LEU A 362 7.44 5.86 22.23
N VAL A 363 7.12 6.85 21.40
CA VAL A 363 7.31 6.86 19.93
C VAL A 363 7.93 8.18 19.50
N GLY A 364 8.20 8.38 18.21
CA GLY A 364 8.63 9.67 17.66
C GLY A 364 10.14 9.87 17.64
N PHE A 365 10.93 8.80 17.73
CA PHE A 365 12.39 8.84 17.59
C PHE A 365 12.79 8.93 16.10
N GLY A 366 12.30 9.98 15.41
CA GLY A 366 12.73 10.30 14.06
C GLY A 366 14.22 10.69 14.01
N HIS A 367 14.79 10.74 12.80
CA HIS A 367 16.24 10.97 12.67
C HIS A 367 16.71 12.32 13.24
N GLU A 368 15.92 13.39 13.18
CA GLU A 368 16.24 14.65 13.85
C GLU A 368 16.36 14.47 15.38
N ALA A 369 15.36 13.82 16.01
CA ALA A 369 15.39 13.54 17.43
C ALA A 369 16.55 12.62 17.80
N ALA A 370 16.84 11.57 17.03
CA ALA A 370 17.96 10.66 17.24
C ALA A 370 19.31 11.37 17.08
N LEU A 371 19.48 12.19 16.03
CA LEU A 371 20.72 12.94 15.77
C LEU A 371 21.00 14.01 16.82
N SER A 372 19.97 14.62 17.42
CA SER A 372 20.16 15.57 18.52
C SER A 372 20.89 14.98 19.74
N HIS A 373 20.79 13.64 19.93
CA HIS A 373 21.47 12.89 20.99
C HIS A 373 22.75 12.16 20.51
N ALA A 374 23.16 12.34 19.27
CA ALA A 374 24.29 11.61 18.69
C ALA A 374 25.59 11.79 19.50
N GLY A 375 25.85 13.00 20.03
CA GLY A 375 27.02 13.28 20.87
C GLY A 375 27.04 12.45 22.15
N GLU A 376 25.91 12.36 22.84
CA GLU A 376 25.74 11.58 24.09
C GLU A 376 25.92 10.08 23.79
N LEU A 377 25.35 9.58 22.69
CA LEU A 377 25.50 8.19 22.26
C LEU A 377 26.96 7.84 21.95
N VAL A 378 27.67 8.71 21.23
CA VAL A 378 29.10 8.52 20.92
C VAL A 378 29.94 8.45 22.21
N GLU A 379 29.72 9.34 23.16
CA GLU A 379 30.42 9.32 24.44
C GLU A 379 30.06 8.08 25.29
N ALA A 380 28.81 7.65 25.29
CA ALA A 380 28.41 6.41 25.96
C ALA A 380 29.05 5.15 25.35
N VAL A 381 29.28 5.14 24.02
CA VAL A 381 30.05 4.07 23.34
C VAL A 381 31.52 4.14 23.72
N LYS A 382 32.14 5.32 23.66
CA LYS A 382 33.58 5.51 24.01
C LYS A 382 33.85 5.14 25.48
N SER A 383 32.96 5.51 26.37
CA SER A 383 33.02 5.17 27.81
C SER A 383 32.66 3.72 28.12
N LYS A 384 32.26 2.91 27.13
CA LYS A 384 31.83 1.51 27.26
C LYS A 384 30.55 1.32 28.10
N GLN A 385 29.76 2.38 28.27
CA GLN A 385 28.40 2.28 28.84
C GLN A 385 27.47 1.54 27.86
N ILE A 386 27.61 1.83 26.56
CA ILE A 386 26.96 1.05 25.50
C ILE A 386 28.01 0.12 24.89
N ARG A 387 27.78 -1.19 24.95
CA ARG A 387 28.69 -2.23 24.43
C ARG A 387 28.22 -2.85 23.14
N HIS A 388 26.90 -2.87 22.91
CA HIS A 388 26.28 -3.48 21.74
C HIS A 388 25.08 -2.64 21.29
N PHE A 389 24.85 -2.60 19.97
CA PHE A 389 23.62 -2.17 19.35
C PHE A 389 22.93 -3.42 18.80
N PHE A 390 21.64 -3.55 19.09
CA PHE A 390 20.81 -4.60 18.53
C PHE A 390 19.86 -3.93 17.53
N PRO A 391 20.16 -3.98 16.21
CA PRO A 391 19.18 -3.52 15.24
C PRO A 391 17.97 -4.47 15.28
N ASP A 392 16.81 -3.92 15.56
CA ASP A 392 15.56 -4.65 15.47
C ASP A 392 15.03 -4.49 14.04
N TRP A 393 15.03 -5.60 13.30
CA TRP A 393 14.59 -5.64 11.90
C TRP A 393 13.15 -6.12 11.75
N TRP A 394 12.43 -6.29 12.87
CA TRP A 394 11.06 -6.75 12.88
C TRP A 394 10.10 -5.55 12.96
N LEU A 395 9.78 -5.00 11.80
CA LEU A 395 8.63 -4.13 11.59
C LEU A 395 7.69 -4.77 10.57
#